data_3a84dae570197542f4957117e59b1add
#
_entry.id   3a84dae570197542f4957117e59b1add
#
_cell.length_a   1.000
_cell.length_b   1.000
_cell.length_c   1.000
_cell.angle_alpha   90.00
_cell.angle_beta   90.00
_cell.angle_gamma   90.00
#
_symmetry.space_group_name_H-M   'P 1'
#
loop_
_entity.id
_entity.type
_entity.pdbx_description
1 polymer ?
#
loop_
_entity_poly.entity_id
_entity_poly.type
_entity_poly.pdbx_seq_one_letter_code
_entity_poly.pdbx_strand_id
1 'polypeptide(L)'
;MKNSILSIFLLLSFNTFADLGVSEDFVERFSSLPSYTNVKISPDGRMISVLTKMPDNKKGISIFDAEDLSLLNAITLTKEEEVASYYWVNNERLLIQIGYYDSWGRGSIGEYFAINYDSKKPAYVFGMRARTSGARGKVVDKFSYGYVENILEDDKKHVLLSVSGFGKQNNGGFADAIRLNVYNGQQKRLGKSPLAGGQFVSDSSGTPRFAVGSDIDNNTVTMYRASKKDDWQVLSKTPYGEGEIYPVNIAKDDSTIHIVDSTETSTYQIKEIDTKTGETQVVFHHPEYDAYPQIIDDKVLGATINPGYAKAYWFENDDPLQNSIMQAVQAFNGNIEVFDKKEIGLVDLSKNRDKLIIAVGDSASSSKYYLYDLKKNQVKYLLTMWPEIDDQGLEHEVPFNFINSDGVKIHGYYTPAKNQQEDQSAPMIVIPHGGPHARDSWGFDPDTHIFSQAGYAVLKVNFRGSTGYGKEFTDGIW
;
A
#
# COMPACT_ATOMS: atom_id res chain seq x y z
N MET A 1 10.01 -39.43 -70.04
CA MET A 1 9.02 -39.47 -69.00
C MET A 1 9.77 -39.71 -67.68
N LYS A 2 10.01 -38.66 -66.90
CA LYS A 2 10.70 -38.77 -65.63
C LYS A 2 9.62 -38.43 -64.55
N ASN A 3 9.28 -39.42 -63.76
CA ASN A 3 8.38 -39.26 -62.61
C ASN A 3 9.16 -38.70 -61.42
N SER A 4 8.85 -37.46 -61.02
CA SER A 4 9.35 -36.88 -59.77
C SER A 4 8.36 -37.23 -58.64
N ILE A 5 8.83 -38.03 -57.71
CA ILE A 5 8.11 -38.32 -56.46
C ILE A 5 8.42 -37.18 -55.51
N LEU A 6 7.38 -36.36 -55.19
CA LEU A 6 7.46 -35.32 -54.20
C LEU A 6 7.17 -35.94 -52.81
N SER A 7 8.21 -36.13 -52.01
CA SER A 7 8.08 -36.61 -50.64
C SER A 7 7.68 -35.41 -49.77
N ILE A 8 6.42 -35.42 -49.29
CA ILE A 8 5.94 -34.47 -48.29
C ILE A 8 6.41 -34.97 -46.91
N PHE A 9 7.41 -34.28 -46.36
CA PHE A 9 7.76 -34.41 -44.93
C PHE A 9 6.71 -33.69 -44.09
N LEU A 10 5.82 -34.45 -43.48
CA LEU A 10 4.93 -33.94 -42.40
C LEU A 10 5.82 -33.74 -41.16
N LEU A 11 6.21 -32.52 -40.90
CA LEU A 11 6.78 -32.11 -39.60
C LEU A 11 5.64 -32.14 -38.56
N LEU A 12 5.53 -33.27 -37.88
CA LEU A 12 4.78 -33.33 -36.62
C LEU A 12 5.58 -32.53 -35.58
N SER A 13 5.20 -31.29 -35.38
CA SER A 13 5.59 -30.55 -34.19
C SER A 13 4.95 -31.21 -32.99
N PHE A 14 5.66 -32.04 -32.28
CA PHE A 14 5.30 -32.39 -30.92
C PHE A 14 5.40 -31.13 -30.08
N ASN A 15 4.30 -30.54 -29.71
CA ASN A 15 4.26 -29.62 -28.59
C ASN A 15 4.56 -30.47 -27.35
N THR A 16 5.82 -30.62 -27.02
CA THR A 16 6.22 -31.02 -25.68
C THR A 16 5.92 -29.83 -24.78
N PHE A 17 4.76 -29.77 -24.19
CA PHE A 17 4.58 -28.98 -22.97
C PHE A 17 5.60 -29.55 -21.99
N ALA A 18 6.56 -28.73 -21.59
CA ALA A 18 7.42 -29.09 -20.49
C ALA A 18 6.51 -29.36 -19.28
N ASP A 19 6.53 -30.58 -18.79
CA ASP A 19 5.86 -30.92 -17.53
C ASP A 19 6.59 -30.11 -16.45
N LEU A 20 5.94 -29.09 -15.94
CA LEU A 20 6.50 -28.21 -14.89
C LEU A 20 6.70 -28.97 -13.57
N GLY A 21 6.32 -30.24 -13.47
CA GLY A 21 6.43 -31.02 -12.24
C GLY A 21 5.47 -30.61 -11.12
N VAL A 22 4.56 -29.67 -11.41
CA VAL A 22 3.48 -29.24 -10.52
C VAL A 22 2.12 -29.53 -11.14
N SER A 23 1.10 -29.82 -10.31
CA SER A 23 -0.24 -30.08 -10.82
C SER A 23 -0.91 -28.79 -11.32
N GLU A 24 -1.82 -28.94 -12.29
CA GLU A 24 -2.64 -27.83 -12.79
C GLU A 24 -3.43 -27.16 -11.64
N ASP A 25 -4.01 -27.95 -10.74
CA ASP A 25 -4.70 -27.46 -9.54
C ASP A 25 -3.80 -26.58 -8.64
N PHE A 26 -2.50 -26.95 -8.49
CA PHE A 26 -1.55 -26.13 -7.76
C PHE A 26 -1.35 -24.77 -8.44
N VAL A 27 -1.09 -24.78 -9.74
CA VAL A 27 -0.89 -23.54 -10.52
C VAL A 27 -2.16 -22.67 -10.47
N GLU A 28 -3.35 -23.26 -10.63
CA GLU A 28 -4.62 -22.53 -10.55
C GLU A 28 -4.81 -21.84 -9.20
N ARG A 29 -4.54 -22.54 -8.09
CA ARG A 29 -4.65 -21.94 -6.74
C ARG A 29 -3.68 -20.79 -6.52
N PHE A 30 -2.41 -20.96 -6.89
CA PHE A 30 -1.37 -19.94 -6.72
C PHE A 30 -1.51 -18.76 -7.70
N SER A 31 -2.08 -18.97 -8.88
CA SER A 31 -2.42 -17.89 -9.84
C SER A 31 -3.73 -17.20 -9.52
N SER A 32 -4.47 -17.65 -8.51
CA SER A 32 -5.75 -17.06 -8.12
C SER A 32 -5.55 -15.76 -7.35
N LEU A 33 -6.53 -14.86 -7.45
CA LEU A 33 -6.57 -13.69 -6.58
C LEU A 33 -6.76 -14.10 -5.12
N PRO A 34 -6.21 -13.33 -4.16
CA PRO A 34 -6.45 -13.58 -2.76
C PRO A 34 -7.95 -13.53 -2.42
N SER A 35 -8.40 -14.50 -1.60
CA SER A 35 -9.78 -14.58 -1.16
C SER A 35 -10.16 -13.40 -0.26
N TYR A 36 -9.21 -12.89 0.52
CA TYR A 36 -9.44 -11.79 1.48
C TYR A 36 -8.29 -10.80 1.48
N THR A 37 -8.61 -9.51 1.35
CA THR A 37 -7.64 -8.41 1.44
C THR A 37 -8.26 -7.20 2.11
N ASN A 38 -7.45 -6.18 2.38
CA ASN A 38 -7.90 -4.87 2.85
C ASN A 38 -8.87 -4.98 4.05
N VAL A 39 -8.45 -5.70 5.08
CA VAL A 39 -9.20 -5.89 6.32
C VAL A 39 -9.21 -4.57 7.09
N LYS A 40 -10.38 -4.11 7.52
CA LYS A 40 -10.55 -2.86 8.27
C LYS A 40 -11.50 -3.05 9.44
N ILE A 41 -11.35 -2.20 10.44
CA ILE A 41 -12.25 -2.12 11.58
C ILE A 41 -13.11 -0.86 11.52
N SER A 42 -14.38 -0.94 11.91
CA SER A 42 -15.22 0.26 12.05
C SER A 42 -14.65 1.20 13.13
N PRO A 43 -14.87 2.52 13.04
CA PRO A 43 -14.29 3.47 14.01
C PRO A 43 -14.64 3.16 15.47
N ASP A 44 -15.82 2.58 15.73
CA ASP A 44 -16.24 2.16 17.09
C ASP A 44 -15.78 0.75 17.48
N GLY A 45 -15.05 0.05 16.61
CA GLY A 45 -14.52 -1.28 16.88
C GLY A 45 -15.55 -2.43 16.88
N ARG A 46 -16.81 -2.18 16.46
CA ARG A 46 -17.87 -3.21 16.51
C ARG A 46 -17.94 -4.08 15.28
N MET A 47 -17.43 -3.62 14.14
CA MET A 47 -17.52 -4.35 12.88
C MET A 47 -16.15 -4.48 12.23
N ILE A 48 -15.94 -5.63 11.60
CA ILE A 48 -14.78 -5.90 10.73
C ILE A 48 -15.29 -5.97 9.30
N SER A 49 -14.64 -5.29 8.39
CA SER A 49 -14.92 -5.36 6.97
C SER A 49 -13.72 -5.91 6.21
N VAL A 50 -13.99 -6.64 5.14
CA VAL A 50 -12.97 -7.34 4.37
C VAL A 50 -13.31 -7.25 2.89
N LEU A 51 -12.33 -6.89 2.08
CA LEU A 51 -12.46 -7.02 0.64
C LEU A 51 -12.37 -8.50 0.25
N THR A 52 -13.48 -9.05 -0.21
CA THR A 52 -13.67 -10.50 -0.43
C THR A 52 -13.77 -10.79 -1.92
N LYS A 53 -13.08 -11.83 -2.39
CA LYS A 53 -13.26 -12.39 -3.74
C LYS A 53 -14.62 -13.09 -3.81
N MET A 54 -15.47 -12.62 -4.71
CA MET A 54 -16.80 -13.18 -4.97
C MET A 54 -16.73 -14.33 -5.98
N PRO A 55 -17.78 -15.17 -6.11
CA PRO A 55 -17.76 -16.32 -7.03
C PRO A 55 -17.50 -15.98 -8.50
N ASP A 56 -17.76 -14.75 -8.93
CA ASP A 56 -17.48 -14.25 -10.27
C ASP A 56 -16.09 -13.63 -10.43
N ASN A 57 -15.17 -13.89 -9.49
CA ASN A 57 -13.81 -13.32 -9.39
C ASN A 57 -13.76 -11.81 -9.20
N LYS A 58 -14.87 -11.15 -8.91
CA LYS A 58 -14.90 -9.74 -8.55
C LYS A 58 -14.66 -9.54 -7.06
N LYS A 59 -14.41 -8.30 -6.68
CA LYS A 59 -14.22 -7.93 -5.28
C LYS A 59 -15.47 -7.24 -4.75
N GLY A 60 -15.97 -7.73 -3.62
CA GLY A 60 -17.03 -7.13 -2.81
C GLY A 60 -16.53 -6.88 -1.39
N ILE A 61 -17.38 -6.36 -0.52
CA ILE A 61 -17.07 -6.14 0.90
C ILE A 61 -17.94 -7.07 1.74
N SER A 62 -17.33 -7.93 2.53
CA SER A 62 -17.99 -8.68 3.60
C SER A 62 -17.83 -7.94 4.93
N ILE A 63 -18.91 -7.86 5.71
CA ILE A 63 -18.94 -7.12 6.99
C ILE A 63 -19.37 -8.09 8.08
N PHE A 64 -18.57 -8.18 9.11
CA PHE A 64 -18.73 -9.11 10.23
C PHE A 64 -18.87 -8.35 11.54
N ASP A 65 -19.60 -8.93 12.49
CA ASP A 65 -19.54 -8.52 13.88
C ASP A 65 -18.16 -8.83 14.46
N ALA A 66 -17.55 -7.90 15.18
CA ALA A 66 -16.19 -8.07 15.71
C ALA A 66 -16.14 -9.00 16.94
N GLU A 67 -17.29 -9.24 17.61
CA GLU A 67 -17.34 -10.06 18.81
C GLU A 67 -17.51 -11.55 18.50
N ASP A 68 -18.45 -11.92 17.64
CA ASP A 68 -18.73 -13.32 17.31
C ASP A 68 -18.35 -13.76 15.90
N LEU A 69 -17.88 -12.81 15.06
CA LEU A 69 -17.51 -13.00 13.64
C LEU A 69 -18.69 -13.46 12.76
N SER A 70 -19.92 -13.23 13.19
CA SER A 70 -21.08 -13.48 12.36
C SER A 70 -21.12 -12.49 11.18
N LEU A 71 -21.51 -13.00 10.00
CA LEU A 71 -21.67 -12.16 8.81
C LEU A 71 -22.92 -11.26 8.98
N LEU A 72 -22.69 -9.97 9.01
CA LEU A 72 -23.77 -8.96 9.11
C LEU A 72 -24.31 -8.58 7.73
N ASN A 73 -23.43 -8.40 6.75
CA ASN A 73 -23.82 -8.02 5.39
C ASN A 73 -22.70 -8.31 4.39
N ALA A 74 -23.08 -8.36 3.09
CA ALA A 74 -22.15 -8.37 1.97
C ALA A 74 -22.58 -7.32 0.94
N ILE A 75 -21.64 -6.44 0.54
CA ILE A 75 -21.87 -5.39 -0.44
C ILE A 75 -21.16 -5.75 -1.73
N THR A 76 -21.91 -5.87 -2.81
CA THR A 76 -21.41 -6.03 -4.16
C THR A 76 -21.88 -4.88 -5.03
N LEU A 77 -21.11 -4.54 -6.06
CA LEU A 77 -21.49 -3.55 -7.05
C LEU A 77 -22.21 -4.19 -8.25
N THR A 78 -22.50 -3.43 -9.28
CA THR A 78 -23.18 -3.93 -10.48
C THR A 78 -22.33 -4.93 -11.24
N LYS A 79 -22.92 -5.62 -12.24
CA LYS A 79 -22.28 -6.74 -12.94
C LYS A 79 -20.92 -6.42 -13.60
N GLU A 80 -20.67 -5.16 -13.94
CA GLU A 80 -19.44 -4.72 -14.61
C GLU A 80 -18.46 -4.02 -13.67
N GLU A 81 -18.79 -3.94 -12.38
CA GLU A 81 -18.06 -3.18 -11.38
C GLU A 81 -17.59 -4.07 -10.25
N GLU A 82 -16.51 -3.66 -9.62
CA GLU A 82 -16.01 -4.26 -8.40
C GLU A 82 -15.57 -3.17 -7.40
N VAL A 83 -15.31 -3.56 -6.17
CA VAL A 83 -14.73 -2.69 -5.16
C VAL A 83 -13.23 -2.62 -5.37
N ALA A 84 -12.69 -1.48 -5.81
CA ALA A 84 -11.25 -1.28 -5.92
C ALA A 84 -10.61 -1.02 -4.54
N SER A 85 -11.22 -0.16 -3.75
CA SER A 85 -10.85 0.13 -2.36
C SER A 85 -12.06 0.68 -1.60
N TYR A 86 -11.97 0.76 -0.28
CA TYR A 86 -13.05 1.34 0.51
C TYR A 86 -12.53 1.94 1.83
N TYR A 87 -13.34 2.82 2.44
CA TYR A 87 -13.04 3.54 3.66
C TYR A 87 -14.26 3.61 4.57
N TRP A 88 -14.08 3.39 5.87
CA TRP A 88 -15.06 3.77 6.88
C TRP A 88 -15.00 5.28 7.10
N VAL A 89 -16.07 6.00 6.78
CA VAL A 89 -16.17 7.45 7.06
C VAL A 89 -16.69 7.70 8.47
N ASN A 90 -17.56 6.81 8.94
CA ASN A 90 -18.07 6.77 10.31
C ASN A 90 -18.55 5.35 10.62
N ASN A 91 -19.16 5.13 11.78
CA ASN A 91 -19.62 3.81 12.23
C ASN A 91 -20.68 3.13 11.34
N GLU A 92 -21.25 3.86 10.37
CA GLU A 92 -22.30 3.33 9.50
C GLU A 92 -21.94 3.42 8.00
N ARG A 93 -21.12 4.42 7.63
CA ARG A 93 -20.95 4.85 6.25
C ARG A 93 -19.63 4.40 5.66
N LEU A 94 -19.72 3.69 4.55
CA LEU A 94 -18.60 3.31 3.70
C LEU A 94 -18.54 4.23 2.47
N LEU A 95 -17.32 4.64 2.11
CA LEU A 95 -16.98 5.25 0.83
C LEU A 95 -16.20 4.24 0.00
N ILE A 96 -16.70 3.87 -1.16
CA ILE A 96 -16.20 2.81 -2.01
C ILE A 96 -15.65 3.44 -3.29
N GLN A 97 -14.39 3.18 -3.60
CA GLN A 97 -13.83 3.46 -4.91
C GLN A 97 -14.23 2.37 -5.89
N ILE A 98 -14.82 2.75 -7.00
CA ILE A 98 -15.32 1.82 -8.00
C ILE A 98 -14.17 1.37 -8.89
N GLY A 99 -14.03 0.07 -9.02
CA GLY A 99 -13.17 -0.60 -9.97
C GLY A 99 -13.95 -1.16 -11.15
N TYR A 100 -13.24 -1.33 -12.24
CA TYR A 100 -13.72 -1.98 -13.47
C TYR A 100 -12.79 -3.12 -13.80
N TYR A 101 -13.37 -4.19 -14.30
CA TYR A 101 -12.65 -5.33 -14.80
C TYR A 101 -13.03 -5.56 -16.26
N ASP A 102 -12.06 -5.44 -17.14
CA ASP A 102 -12.22 -5.64 -18.58
C ASP A 102 -11.05 -6.45 -19.17
N SER A 103 -10.99 -6.56 -20.48
CA SER A 103 -9.93 -7.27 -21.20
C SER A 103 -8.52 -6.66 -21.04
N TRP A 104 -8.41 -5.46 -20.53
CA TRP A 104 -7.15 -4.76 -20.26
C TRP A 104 -6.69 -4.94 -18.80
N GLY A 105 -7.53 -5.59 -17.96
CA GLY A 105 -7.24 -5.84 -16.55
C GLY A 105 -8.17 -5.10 -15.60
N ARG A 106 -7.66 -4.87 -14.38
CA ARG A 106 -8.39 -4.20 -13.30
C ARG A 106 -7.91 -2.76 -13.17
N GLY A 107 -8.85 -1.83 -13.11
CA GLY A 107 -8.53 -0.41 -12.98
C GLY A 107 -9.63 0.37 -12.27
N SER A 108 -9.35 1.63 -11.95
CA SER A 108 -10.34 2.57 -11.43
C SER A 108 -10.17 3.94 -12.11
N ILE A 109 -11.28 4.59 -12.39
CA ILE A 109 -11.30 5.95 -12.92
C ILE A 109 -11.56 7.00 -11.83
N GLY A 110 -11.40 6.63 -10.55
CA GLY A 110 -11.55 7.55 -9.42
C GLY A 110 -12.98 7.95 -9.12
N GLU A 111 -13.98 7.14 -9.49
CA GLU A 111 -15.36 7.33 -9.07
C GLU A 111 -15.60 6.78 -7.67
N TYR A 112 -16.48 7.44 -6.92
CA TYR A 112 -16.85 7.00 -5.57
C TYR A 112 -18.34 6.79 -5.41
N PHE A 113 -18.65 5.63 -4.82
CA PHE A 113 -19.97 5.24 -4.36
C PHE A 113 -19.97 5.18 -2.83
N ALA A 114 -21.01 5.62 -2.20
CA ALA A 114 -21.13 5.58 -0.75
C ALA A 114 -22.42 4.88 -0.32
N ILE A 115 -22.32 4.05 0.73
CA ILE A 115 -23.43 3.21 1.21
C ILE A 115 -23.25 2.95 2.71
N ASN A 116 -24.33 2.75 3.43
CA ASN A 116 -24.25 2.29 4.81
C ASN A 116 -23.94 0.79 4.87
N TYR A 117 -23.31 0.32 5.95
CA TYR A 117 -22.95 -1.08 6.11
C TYR A 117 -24.16 -2.05 5.98
N ASP A 118 -25.38 -1.58 6.31
CA ASP A 118 -26.64 -2.31 6.18
C ASP A 118 -27.29 -2.16 4.80
N SER A 119 -26.54 -1.75 3.79
CA SER A 119 -26.98 -1.50 2.40
C SER A 119 -27.96 -0.36 2.21
N LYS A 120 -28.20 0.47 3.23
CA LYS A 120 -29.07 1.64 3.10
C LYS A 120 -28.34 2.86 2.57
N LYS A 121 -29.12 3.82 2.07
CA LYS A 121 -28.66 5.13 1.56
C LYS A 121 -27.56 5.06 0.49
N PRO A 122 -27.69 4.21 -0.55
CA PRO A 122 -26.72 4.15 -1.63
C PRO A 122 -26.69 5.46 -2.43
N ALA A 123 -25.48 5.94 -2.80
CA ALA A 123 -25.32 7.14 -3.62
C ALA A 123 -23.99 7.15 -4.37
N TYR A 124 -24.01 7.51 -5.66
CA TYR A 124 -22.79 7.93 -6.37
C TYR A 124 -22.47 9.36 -5.94
N VAL A 125 -21.37 9.57 -5.26
CA VAL A 125 -21.03 10.84 -4.61
C VAL A 125 -19.94 11.61 -5.33
N PHE A 126 -19.13 10.93 -6.18
CA PHE A 126 -18.10 11.56 -6.99
C PHE A 126 -17.91 10.84 -8.33
N GLY A 127 -17.53 11.56 -9.39
CA GLY A 127 -17.30 11.04 -10.74
C GLY A 127 -18.46 11.29 -11.70
N MET A 128 -18.47 10.57 -12.83
CA MET A 128 -19.42 10.81 -13.94
C MET A 128 -20.88 10.60 -13.55
N ARG A 129 -21.14 9.63 -12.69
CA ARG A 129 -22.50 9.24 -12.25
C ARG A 129 -22.98 9.97 -11.01
N ALA A 130 -22.13 10.77 -10.39
CA ALA A 130 -22.52 11.53 -9.22
C ALA A 130 -23.68 12.49 -9.55
N ARG A 131 -24.83 12.27 -8.89
CA ARG A 131 -25.98 13.18 -8.94
C ARG A 131 -25.80 14.22 -7.83
N THR A 132 -25.22 15.36 -8.17
CA THR A 132 -25.27 16.50 -7.25
C THR A 132 -26.70 17.06 -7.26
N SER A 133 -27.35 17.09 -6.11
CA SER A 133 -28.65 17.72 -5.94
C SER A 133 -28.49 19.25 -6.08
N GLY A 134 -28.68 19.76 -7.30
CA GLY A 134 -28.68 21.17 -7.65
C GLY A 134 -27.37 21.69 -8.23
N ALA A 135 -27.46 22.57 -9.22
CA ALA A 135 -26.35 23.15 -9.97
C ALA A 135 -25.32 23.96 -9.16
N ARG A 136 -25.57 24.20 -7.88
CA ARG A 136 -24.71 25.00 -6.98
C ARG A 136 -23.66 24.20 -6.22
N GLY A 137 -23.66 22.87 -6.32
CA GLY A 137 -22.76 22.03 -5.50
C GLY A 137 -21.59 21.38 -6.25
N LYS A 138 -21.45 21.62 -7.56
CA LYS A 138 -20.41 20.99 -8.38
C LYS A 138 -19.23 21.93 -8.58
N VAL A 139 -18.07 21.55 -8.06
CA VAL A 139 -16.86 22.36 -8.07
C VAL A 139 -15.86 21.89 -9.13
N VAL A 140 -15.84 20.58 -9.43
CA VAL A 140 -14.93 19.99 -10.42
C VAL A 140 -15.67 19.35 -11.58
N ASP A 141 -14.98 19.14 -12.69
CA ASP A 141 -15.51 18.47 -13.85
C ASP A 141 -15.91 17.01 -13.51
N LYS A 142 -16.94 16.48 -14.22
CA LYS A 142 -17.32 15.07 -14.14
C LYS A 142 -16.20 14.12 -14.60
N PHE A 143 -15.38 14.58 -15.53
CA PHE A 143 -14.21 13.88 -16.03
C PHE A 143 -12.99 14.21 -15.19
N SER A 144 -13.07 13.91 -13.91
CA SER A 144 -11.98 14.10 -12.96
C SER A 144 -11.71 12.83 -12.19
N TYR A 145 -10.45 12.62 -11.87
CA TYR A 145 -9.97 11.54 -11.04
C TYR A 145 -9.79 12.04 -9.60
N GLY A 146 -10.30 11.31 -8.62
CA GLY A 146 -10.20 11.66 -7.21
C GLY A 146 -9.44 10.60 -6.41
N TYR A 147 -8.59 11.06 -5.49
CA TYR A 147 -7.99 10.22 -4.45
C TYR A 147 -8.46 10.68 -3.09
N VAL A 148 -8.72 9.75 -2.19
CA VAL A 148 -8.97 10.09 -0.78
C VAL A 148 -7.65 10.50 -0.14
N GLU A 149 -7.57 11.77 0.22
CA GLU A 149 -6.42 12.38 0.89
C GLU A 149 -6.54 12.22 2.41
N ASN A 150 -7.73 12.44 2.94
CA ASN A 150 -7.99 12.37 4.37
C ASN A 150 -9.46 12.00 4.64
N ILE A 151 -9.69 11.11 5.59
CA ILE A 151 -11.05 10.70 6.01
C ILE A 151 -11.71 11.73 6.91
N LEU A 152 -10.96 12.68 7.47
CA LEU A 152 -11.47 13.70 8.38
C LEU A 152 -12.17 13.07 9.59
N GLU A 153 -11.42 12.42 10.44
CA GLU A 153 -11.93 11.59 11.54
C GLU A 153 -13.01 12.27 12.44
N ASP A 154 -12.94 13.59 12.63
CA ASP A 154 -13.90 14.34 13.42
C ASP A 154 -15.12 14.82 12.61
N ASP A 155 -15.13 14.60 11.29
CA ASP A 155 -16.23 14.95 10.39
C ASP A 155 -16.94 13.70 9.85
N LYS A 156 -18.04 13.34 10.48
CA LYS A 156 -18.82 12.13 10.14
C LYS A 156 -19.48 12.15 8.74
N LYS A 157 -19.35 13.24 8.00
CA LYS A 157 -20.09 13.44 6.72
C LYS A 157 -19.20 13.72 5.54
N HIS A 158 -17.96 14.10 5.75
CA HIS A 158 -17.10 14.53 4.67
C HIS A 158 -15.78 13.78 4.67
N VAL A 159 -15.16 13.75 3.50
CA VAL A 159 -13.77 13.34 3.27
C VAL A 159 -13.08 14.42 2.46
N LEU A 160 -11.75 14.46 2.53
CA LEU A 160 -10.93 15.28 1.65
C LEU A 160 -10.49 14.42 0.45
N LEU A 161 -10.73 14.92 -0.76
CA LEU A 161 -10.20 14.36 -2.00
C LEU A 161 -9.14 15.30 -2.59
N SER A 162 -8.08 14.72 -3.11
CA SER A 162 -7.21 15.35 -4.11
C SER A 162 -7.75 15.00 -5.49
N VAL A 163 -8.10 16.01 -6.32
CA VAL A 163 -8.82 15.83 -7.57
C VAL A 163 -8.09 16.46 -8.74
N SER A 164 -7.83 15.65 -9.77
CA SER A 164 -7.21 16.08 -11.03
C SER A 164 -8.12 15.78 -12.22
N GLY A 165 -8.09 16.64 -13.26
CA GLY A 165 -8.85 16.40 -14.49
C GLY A 165 -8.20 15.34 -15.36
N PHE A 166 -9.01 14.49 -16.04
CA PHE A 166 -8.52 13.56 -17.05
C PHE A 166 -7.78 14.28 -18.19
N GLY A 167 -6.69 13.68 -18.66
CA GLY A 167 -5.89 14.19 -19.76
C GLY A 167 -5.00 15.40 -19.44
N LYS A 168 -5.02 15.89 -18.20
CA LYS A 168 -4.15 16.99 -17.73
C LYS A 168 -2.94 16.51 -16.96
N GLN A 169 -2.82 15.21 -16.69
CA GLN A 169 -1.71 14.63 -15.92
C GLN A 169 -0.36 14.79 -16.61
N ASN A 170 -0.33 14.69 -17.96
CA ASN A 170 0.93 14.78 -18.73
C ASN A 170 1.43 16.22 -18.96
N ASN A 171 0.64 17.24 -18.63
CA ASN A 171 0.96 18.66 -18.85
C ASN A 171 0.82 19.50 -17.58
N GLY A 172 1.03 18.88 -16.40
CA GLY A 172 1.05 19.63 -15.16
C GLY A 172 -0.33 20.12 -14.70
N GLY A 173 -1.33 19.26 -14.73
CA GLY A 173 -2.62 19.57 -14.10
C GLY A 173 -2.45 19.85 -12.62
N PHE A 174 -3.02 20.96 -12.15
CA PHE A 174 -2.99 21.34 -10.74
C PHE A 174 -4.16 20.69 -10.02
N ALA A 175 -3.89 19.86 -9.02
CA ALA A 175 -4.92 19.20 -8.24
C ALA A 175 -5.76 20.19 -7.41
N ASP A 176 -7.04 19.91 -7.27
CA ASP A 176 -7.97 20.60 -6.36
C ASP A 176 -8.14 19.79 -5.07
N ALA A 177 -8.00 20.43 -3.91
CA ALA A 177 -8.39 19.84 -2.63
C ALA A 177 -9.90 20.07 -2.45
N ILE A 178 -10.67 18.97 -2.44
CA ILE A 178 -12.14 18.98 -2.41
C ILE A 178 -12.66 18.29 -1.16
N ARG A 179 -13.39 19.02 -0.33
CA ARG A 179 -14.20 18.44 0.75
C ARG A 179 -15.49 17.90 0.17
N LEU A 180 -15.65 16.59 0.17
CA LEU A 180 -16.79 15.86 -0.40
C LEU A 180 -17.74 15.37 0.67
N ASN A 181 -19.03 15.70 0.55
CA ASN A 181 -20.07 15.11 1.40
C ASN A 181 -20.45 13.71 0.89
N VAL A 182 -20.21 12.67 1.70
CA VAL A 182 -20.42 11.27 1.33
C VAL A 182 -21.90 10.83 1.35
N TYR A 183 -22.84 11.70 1.73
CA TYR A 183 -24.28 11.41 1.72
C TYR A 183 -24.99 11.96 0.49
N ASN A 184 -24.55 13.11 -0.03
CA ASN A 184 -25.25 13.82 -1.10
C ASN A 184 -24.36 14.30 -2.25
N GLY A 185 -23.04 14.04 -2.19
CA GLY A 185 -22.08 14.40 -3.24
C GLY A 185 -21.78 15.92 -3.34
N GLN A 186 -22.22 16.73 -2.35
CA GLN A 186 -21.85 18.15 -2.34
C GLN A 186 -20.34 18.32 -2.19
N GLN A 187 -19.77 19.25 -2.96
CA GLN A 187 -18.34 19.51 -3.05
C GLN A 187 -18.04 20.94 -2.61
N LYS A 188 -16.96 21.10 -1.83
CA LYS A 188 -16.39 22.39 -1.47
C LYS A 188 -14.91 22.39 -1.75
N ARG A 189 -14.45 23.28 -2.66
CA ARG A 189 -13.02 23.48 -2.89
C ARG A 189 -12.37 24.14 -1.67
N LEU A 190 -11.31 23.54 -1.15
CA LEU A 190 -10.52 24.08 -0.05
C LEU A 190 -9.26 24.79 -0.55
N GLY A 191 -8.73 24.40 -1.70
CA GLY A 191 -7.57 24.97 -2.33
C GLY A 191 -7.25 24.31 -3.65
N LYS A 192 -6.25 24.87 -4.34
CA LYS A 192 -5.65 24.31 -5.54
C LYS A 192 -4.16 24.13 -5.28
N SER A 193 -3.56 23.04 -5.78
CA SER A 193 -2.13 22.82 -5.66
C SER A 193 -1.36 23.97 -6.32
N PRO A 194 -0.32 24.52 -5.70
CA PRO A 194 0.55 25.48 -6.34
C PRO A 194 1.51 24.81 -7.35
N LEU A 195 1.61 23.49 -7.33
CA LEU A 195 2.52 22.70 -8.15
C LEU A 195 1.73 21.82 -9.13
N ALA A 196 2.27 21.69 -10.32
CA ALA A 196 1.75 20.78 -11.33
C ALA A 196 2.00 19.32 -10.92
N GLY A 197 0.98 18.45 -11.09
CA GLY A 197 1.06 17.06 -10.61
C GLY A 197 1.17 16.91 -9.08
N GLY A 198 1.05 18.03 -8.35
CA GLY A 198 1.30 18.07 -6.91
C GLY A 198 0.30 17.27 -6.08
N GLN A 199 0.82 16.56 -5.11
CA GLN A 199 0.06 15.90 -4.05
C GLN A 199 -0.05 16.83 -2.84
N PHE A 200 -1.15 16.68 -2.09
CA PHE A 200 -1.33 17.40 -0.83
C PHE A 200 -0.97 16.52 0.36
N VAL A 201 -0.54 17.15 1.46
CA VAL A 201 -0.64 16.59 2.80
C VAL A 201 -1.40 17.60 3.66
N SER A 202 -2.48 17.15 4.28
CA SER A 202 -3.40 17.98 5.06
C SER A 202 -3.27 17.73 6.56
N ASP A 203 -3.62 18.74 7.33
CA ASP A 203 -3.84 18.56 8.78
C ASP A 203 -5.14 17.77 9.06
N SER A 204 -5.38 17.45 10.32
CA SER A 204 -6.56 16.70 10.80
C SER A 204 -7.90 17.39 10.47
N SER A 205 -7.90 18.72 10.24
CA SER A 205 -9.09 19.47 9.81
C SER A 205 -9.38 19.34 8.31
N GLY A 206 -8.45 18.77 7.55
CA GLY A 206 -8.46 18.67 6.08
C GLY A 206 -7.99 19.94 5.39
N THR A 207 -7.26 20.80 6.09
CA THR A 207 -6.60 21.94 5.44
C THR A 207 -5.29 21.48 4.80
N PRO A 208 -5.11 21.60 3.47
CA PRO A 208 -3.83 21.32 2.84
C PRO A 208 -2.73 22.23 3.40
N ARG A 209 -1.73 21.62 4.02
CA ARG A 209 -0.59 22.31 4.64
C ARG A 209 0.69 22.17 3.80
N PHE A 210 0.81 21.07 3.08
CA PHE A 210 1.90 20.84 2.15
C PHE A 210 1.38 20.55 0.74
N ALA A 211 2.22 20.86 -0.23
CA ALA A 211 2.10 20.42 -1.62
C ALA A 211 3.48 19.95 -2.09
N VAL A 212 3.54 18.73 -2.61
CA VAL A 212 4.76 18.11 -3.16
C VAL A 212 4.53 17.83 -4.63
N GLY A 213 5.44 18.21 -5.49
CA GLY A 213 5.33 18.03 -6.94
C GLY A 213 6.58 18.51 -7.67
N SER A 214 6.44 18.75 -8.98
CA SER A 214 7.55 19.22 -9.79
C SER A 214 7.29 20.62 -10.33
N ASP A 215 8.35 21.38 -10.54
CA ASP A 215 8.30 22.64 -11.29
C ASP A 215 8.54 22.43 -12.80
N ILE A 216 8.59 23.53 -13.57
CA ILE A 216 8.78 23.48 -15.02
C ILE A 216 10.16 22.94 -15.44
N ASP A 217 11.16 23.08 -14.57
CA ASP A 217 12.53 22.61 -14.77
C ASP A 217 12.74 21.17 -14.29
N ASN A 218 11.65 20.48 -13.92
CA ASN A 218 11.64 19.12 -13.36
C ASN A 218 12.36 18.99 -12.01
N ASN A 219 12.48 20.07 -11.23
CA ASN A 219 12.93 19.96 -9.86
C ASN A 219 11.82 19.39 -8.97
N THR A 220 12.19 18.58 -7.99
CA THR A 220 11.29 18.19 -6.91
C THR A 220 11.10 19.39 -5.98
N VAL A 221 9.85 19.79 -5.77
CA VAL A 221 9.53 20.97 -4.95
C VAL A 221 8.54 20.56 -3.86
N THR A 222 8.90 20.92 -2.63
CA THR A 222 8.00 20.82 -1.48
C THR A 222 7.65 22.21 -1.00
N MET A 223 6.35 22.51 -0.97
CA MET A 223 5.83 23.79 -0.48
C MET A 223 5.02 23.58 0.81
N TYR A 224 5.09 24.56 1.67
CA TYR A 224 4.42 24.57 2.99
C TYR A 224 3.66 25.87 3.20
N ARG A 225 2.58 25.82 3.97
CA ARG A 225 1.92 26.99 4.55
C ARG A 225 1.42 26.66 5.97
N ALA A 226 1.54 27.63 6.88
CA ALA A 226 1.18 27.45 8.28
C ALA A 226 -0.36 27.37 8.50
N SER A 227 -1.14 28.02 7.65
CA SER A 227 -2.61 27.91 7.67
C SER A 227 -3.20 28.16 6.27
N LYS A 228 -4.51 27.95 6.15
CA LYS A 228 -5.25 28.23 4.90
C LYS A 228 -5.17 29.72 4.46
N LYS A 229 -4.87 30.63 5.38
CA LYS A 229 -4.81 32.08 5.10
C LYS A 229 -3.44 32.52 4.62
N ASP A 230 -2.43 31.70 4.83
CA ASP A 230 -1.06 32.00 4.50
C ASP A 230 -0.74 31.60 3.06
N ASP A 231 0.19 32.32 2.46
CA ASP A 231 0.73 32.00 1.15
C ASP A 231 1.63 30.76 1.22
N TRP A 232 1.70 30.05 0.10
CA TRP A 232 2.61 28.92 -0.05
C TRP A 232 4.06 29.39 -0.09
N GLN A 233 4.91 28.79 0.74
CA GLN A 233 6.35 29.02 0.79
C GLN A 233 7.09 27.78 0.32
N VAL A 234 8.19 27.94 -0.43
CA VAL A 234 9.06 26.82 -0.80
C VAL A 234 9.84 26.37 0.42
N LEU A 235 9.62 25.12 0.83
CA LEU A 235 10.37 24.46 1.89
C LEU A 235 11.64 23.83 1.32
N SER A 236 11.54 23.16 0.17
CA SER A 236 12.63 22.53 -0.53
C SER A 236 12.44 22.64 -2.04
N LYS A 237 13.54 22.79 -2.77
CA LYS A 237 13.63 22.68 -4.22
C LYS A 237 14.97 22.05 -4.57
N THR A 238 14.93 20.84 -5.11
CA THR A 238 16.09 20.05 -5.47
C THR A 238 15.98 19.55 -6.91
N PRO A 239 17.07 19.49 -7.68
CA PRO A 239 17.07 18.81 -8.96
C PRO A 239 16.58 17.36 -8.80
N TYR A 240 15.97 16.82 -9.85
CA TYR A 240 15.53 15.43 -9.85
C TYR A 240 16.70 14.48 -9.50
N GLY A 241 16.47 13.58 -8.53
CA GLY A 241 17.50 12.64 -8.06
C GLY A 241 18.46 13.16 -7.00
N GLU A 242 18.49 14.47 -6.72
CA GLU A 242 19.40 15.05 -5.71
C GLU A 242 18.85 15.04 -4.28
N GLY A 243 17.75 14.31 -4.06
CA GLY A 243 17.06 14.19 -2.78
C GLY A 243 15.78 15.02 -2.72
N GLU A 244 15.00 14.76 -1.68
CA GLU A 244 13.71 15.41 -1.50
C GLU A 244 13.35 15.54 -0.02
N ILE A 245 12.44 16.47 0.27
CA ILE A 245 11.73 16.53 1.54
C ILE A 245 10.27 16.14 1.29
N TYR A 246 9.78 15.10 1.95
CA TYR A 246 8.41 14.67 1.86
C TYR A 246 7.73 14.69 3.24
N PRO A 247 6.65 15.47 3.42
CA PRO A 247 5.90 15.49 4.68
C PRO A 247 5.11 14.20 4.84
N VAL A 248 5.18 13.60 6.03
CA VAL A 248 4.58 12.30 6.31
C VAL A 248 3.50 12.35 7.39
N ASN A 249 3.59 13.31 8.30
CA ASN A 249 2.59 13.48 9.36
C ASN A 249 2.53 14.93 9.87
N ILE A 250 1.34 15.38 10.25
CA ILE A 250 1.10 16.60 11.00
C ILE A 250 0.35 16.18 12.26
N ALA A 251 0.93 16.42 13.43
CA ALA A 251 0.30 16.06 14.69
C ALA A 251 -1.10 16.70 14.82
N LYS A 252 -2.04 15.99 15.43
CA LYS A 252 -3.46 16.41 15.54
C LYS A 252 -3.62 17.75 16.26
N ASP A 253 -2.74 18.05 17.22
CA ASP A 253 -2.71 19.31 17.96
C ASP A 253 -1.89 20.41 17.26
N ASP A 254 -1.41 20.14 16.03
CA ASP A 254 -0.58 21.01 15.22
C ASP A 254 0.77 21.41 15.88
N SER A 255 1.23 20.64 16.86
CA SER A 255 2.47 20.92 17.59
C SER A 255 3.72 20.55 16.82
N THR A 256 3.67 19.47 16.05
CA THR A 256 4.81 18.92 15.31
C THR A 256 4.44 18.49 13.90
N ILE A 257 5.42 18.55 13.02
CA ILE A 257 5.38 18.03 11.66
C ILE A 257 6.51 17.03 11.52
N HIS A 258 6.23 15.85 10.98
CA HIS A 258 7.27 14.89 10.61
C HIS A 258 7.44 14.87 9.11
N ILE A 259 8.71 14.83 8.69
CA ILE A 259 9.13 14.74 7.30
C ILE A 259 10.13 13.61 7.13
N VAL A 260 10.21 13.04 5.93
CA VAL A 260 11.39 12.31 5.48
C VAL A 260 12.22 13.23 4.59
N ASP A 261 13.53 13.18 4.76
CA ASP A 261 14.47 14.10 4.12
C ASP A 261 15.73 13.36 3.67
N SER A 262 16.05 13.43 2.38
CA SER A 262 17.28 12.90 1.78
C SER A 262 18.15 13.98 1.14
N THR A 263 17.89 15.26 1.40
CA THR A 263 18.66 16.37 0.78
C THR A 263 20.10 16.44 1.28
N GLU A 264 20.33 16.11 2.54
CA GLU A 264 21.66 16.18 3.19
C GLU A 264 22.36 14.82 3.28
N THR A 265 21.64 13.71 3.06
CA THR A 265 22.13 12.34 3.18
C THR A 265 21.73 11.51 1.97
N SER A 266 22.39 10.36 1.76
CA SER A 266 21.97 9.44 0.70
C SER A 266 20.62 8.80 1.03
N THR A 267 20.43 8.37 2.27
CA THR A 267 19.20 7.70 2.73
C THR A 267 18.23 8.67 3.38
N TYR A 268 16.94 8.34 3.38
CA TYR A 268 15.94 9.14 4.10
C TYR A 268 16.21 9.15 5.60
N GLN A 269 16.23 10.38 6.15
CA GLN A 269 16.14 10.65 7.57
C GLN A 269 14.69 10.95 7.95
N ILE A 270 14.26 10.58 9.13
CA ILE A 270 13.01 11.06 9.71
C ILE A 270 13.36 12.27 10.57
N LYS A 271 12.77 13.41 10.24
CA LYS A 271 12.96 14.67 10.98
C LYS A 271 11.63 15.13 11.58
N GLU A 272 11.70 15.74 12.75
CA GLU A 272 10.58 16.42 13.41
C GLU A 272 10.81 17.91 13.38
N ILE A 273 9.77 18.66 13.09
CA ILE A 273 9.73 20.13 13.08
C ILE A 273 8.76 20.60 14.14
N ASP A 274 9.21 21.37 15.13
CA ASP A 274 8.33 22.07 16.06
C ASP A 274 7.66 23.24 15.32
N THR A 275 6.34 23.27 15.28
CA THR A 275 5.57 24.25 14.50
C THR A 275 5.62 25.67 15.08
N LYS A 276 5.95 25.82 16.38
CA LYS A 276 6.01 27.12 17.05
C LYS A 276 7.37 27.78 16.91
N THR A 277 8.42 26.99 17.04
CA THR A 277 9.82 27.51 16.99
C THR A 277 10.42 27.39 15.60
N GLY A 278 9.95 26.45 14.77
CA GLY A 278 10.56 26.07 13.50
C GLY A 278 11.83 25.23 13.66
N GLU A 279 12.19 24.86 14.89
CA GLU A 279 13.34 23.99 15.13
C GLU A 279 13.11 22.61 14.51
N THR A 280 14.16 22.09 13.88
CA THR A 280 14.14 20.77 13.21
C THR A 280 15.17 19.87 13.87
N GLN A 281 14.76 18.64 14.21
CA GLN A 281 15.65 17.62 14.74
C GLN A 281 15.52 16.31 13.97
N VAL A 282 16.64 15.58 13.84
CA VAL A 282 16.63 14.21 13.31
C VAL A 282 16.16 13.28 14.42
N VAL A 283 15.05 12.57 14.18
CA VAL A 283 14.52 11.58 15.14
C VAL A 283 14.96 10.16 14.81
N PHE A 284 15.26 9.89 13.54
CA PHE A 284 15.84 8.62 13.13
C PHE A 284 16.60 8.74 11.80
N HIS A 285 17.72 8.01 11.70
CA HIS A 285 18.49 7.85 10.47
C HIS A 285 19.22 6.50 10.46
N HIS A 286 19.27 5.86 9.29
CA HIS A 286 20.12 4.70 9.05
C HIS A 286 21.04 4.96 7.85
N PRO A 287 22.36 4.71 7.95
CA PRO A 287 23.32 5.15 6.90
C PRO A 287 23.21 4.35 5.59
N GLU A 288 22.65 3.14 5.60
CA GLU A 288 22.58 2.25 4.43
C GLU A 288 21.16 2.06 3.88
N TYR A 289 20.12 2.38 4.64
CA TYR A 289 18.73 2.09 4.26
C TYR A 289 17.83 3.28 4.51
N ASP A 290 16.89 3.49 3.59
CA ASP A 290 15.85 4.49 3.76
C ASP A 290 14.99 4.17 4.99
N ALA A 291 14.77 5.18 5.81
CA ALA A 291 13.93 5.07 7.00
C ALA A 291 12.53 5.63 6.72
N TYR A 292 11.51 4.85 7.09
CA TYR A 292 10.11 5.24 6.96
C TYR A 292 9.46 5.28 8.34
N PRO A 293 8.69 6.34 8.67
CA PRO A 293 8.07 6.46 9.98
C PRO A 293 6.94 5.45 10.16
N GLN A 294 6.85 4.90 11.37
CA GLN A 294 5.67 4.14 11.82
C GLN A 294 4.68 5.12 12.43
N ILE A 295 3.60 5.40 11.69
CA ILE A 295 2.56 6.33 12.10
C ILE A 295 1.35 5.53 12.58
N ILE A 296 0.95 5.77 13.82
CA ILE A 296 -0.22 5.14 14.44
C ILE A 296 -0.97 6.24 15.17
N ASP A 297 -2.25 6.41 14.83
CA ASP A 297 -3.14 7.40 15.44
C ASP A 297 -2.55 8.83 15.43
N ASP A 298 -2.09 9.27 14.24
CA ASP A 298 -1.47 10.58 13.99
C ASP A 298 -0.17 10.86 14.78
N LYS A 299 0.47 9.81 15.32
CA LYS A 299 1.76 9.91 16.01
C LYS A 299 2.83 9.06 15.31
N VAL A 300 4.02 9.60 15.22
CA VAL A 300 5.20 8.83 14.79
C VAL A 300 5.77 8.12 16.00
N LEU A 301 5.54 6.81 16.09
CA LEU A 301 5.93 5.99 17.23
C LEU A 301 7.25 5.23 16.99
N GLY A 302 7.75 5.24 15.77
CA GLY A 302 8.95 4.51 15.43
C GLY A 302 9.38 4.71 13.97
N ALA A 303 10.35 3.92 13.56
CA ALA A 303 10.86 3.86 12.20
C ALA A 303 10.95 2.42 11.70
N THR A 304 10.84 2.22 10.40
CA THR A 304 11.09 0.94 9.74
C THR A 304 12.15 1.11 8.68
N ILE A 305 13.09 0.18 8.61
CA ILE A 305 14.03 0.00 7.49
C ILE A 305 13.88 -1.41 6.94
N ASN A 306 14.35 -1.63 5.71
CA ASN A 306 14.28 -2.95 5.10
C ASN A 306 15.66 -3.40 4.55
N PRO A 307 16.53 -3.98 5.40
CA PRO A 307 17.83 -4.52 5.00
C PRO A 307 17.77 -5.92 4.37
N GLY A 308 16.60 -6.47 4.20
CA GLY A 308 16.28 -7.83 3.79
C GLY A 308 15.02 -8.29 4.51
N TYR A 309 15.11 -8.56 5.81
CA TYR A 309 13.91 -8.60 6.67
C TYR A 309 13.60 -7.18 7.14
N ALA A 310 12.32 -6.81 7.17
CA ALA A 310 11.92 -5.52 7.72
C ALA A 310 12.30 -5.42 9.21
N LYS A 311 12.87 -4.27 9.61
CA LYS A 311 13.23 -3.98 11.00
C LYS A 311 12.49 -2.76 11.49
N ALA A 312 11.79 -2.90 12.60
CA ALA A 312 11.11 -1.82 13.28
C ALA A 312 11.95 -1.31 14.46
N TYR A 313 12.04 0.00 14.59
CA TYR A 313 12.67 0.70 15.71
C TYR A 313 11.59 1.53 16.39
N TRP A 314 11.28 1.22 17.64
CA TRP A 314 10.31 1.94 18.42
C TRP A 314 10.99 3.08 19.18
N PHE A 315 10.41 4.27 19.12
CA PHE A 315 10.95 5.40 19.88
C PHE A 315 10.54 5.28 21.34
N GLU A 316 11.46 5.65 22.23
CA GLU A 316 11.18 5.68 23.66
C GLU A 316 10.16 6.77 23.95
N ASN A 317 9.00 6.38 24.43
CA ASN A 317 7.96 7.28 24.95
C ASN A 317 7.05 6.54 25.93
N ASP A 318 6.29 7.30 26.73
CA ASP A 318 5.33 6.80 27.71
C ASP A 318 3.92 6.61 27.13
N ASP A 319 3.75 6.48 25.80
CA ASP A 319 2.43 6.32 25.20
C ASP A 319 1.85 4.93 25.52
N PRO A 320 0.72 4.86 26.27
CA PRO A 320 0.11 3.59 26.63
C PRO A 320 -0.32 2.74 25.42
N LEU A 321 -0.68 3.40 24.30
CA LEU A 321 -1.05 2.72 23.07
C LEU A 321 0.17 2.02 22.46
N GLN A 322 1.33 2.70 22.39
CA GLN A 322 2.57 2.10 21.92
C GLN A 322 2.92 0.85 22.75
N ASN A 323 2.89 0.96 24.08
CA ASN A 323 3.18 -0.18 24.95
C ASN A 323 2.24 -1.37 24.70
N SER A 324 0.95 -1.10 24.47
CA SER A 324 -0.03 -2.15 24.16
C SER A 324 0.23 -2.78 22.79
N ILE A 325 0.62 -1.99 21.79
CA ILE A 325 0.98 -2.48 20.45
C ILE A 325 2.26 -3.32 20.52
N MET A 326 3.27 -2.86 21.24
CA MET A 326 4.51 -3.62 21.43
C MET A 326 4.25 -4.98 22.10
N GLN A 327 3.37 -5.04 23.10
CA GLN A 327 2.93 -6.30 23.71
C GLN A 327 2.22 -7.21 22.69
N ALA A 328 1.35 -6.65 21.85
CA ALA A 328 0.67 -7.39 20.79
C ALA A 328 1.67 -7.97 19.77
N VAL A 329 2.63 -7.18 19.31
CA VAL A 329 3.68 -7.63 18.39
C VAL A 329 4.54 -8.72 19.04
N GLN A 330 4.91 -8.55 20.30
CA GLN A 330 5.69 -9.54 21.05
C GLN A 330 4.97 -10.88 21.20
N ALA A 331 3.64 -10.87 21.35
CA ALA A 331 2.85 -12.09 21.44
C ALA A 331 2.97 -12.98 20.18
N PHE A 332 3.24 -12.39 19.01
CA PHE A 332 3.43 -13.13 17.77
C PHE A 332 4.87 -13.49 17.46
N ASN A 333 5.84 -12.74 17.97
CA ASN A 333 7.23 -12.84 17.51
C ASN A 333 8.24 -13.22 18.60
N GLY A 334 7.90 -13.12 19.87
CA GLY A 334 8.82 -13.37 20.99
C GLY A 334 9.94 -12.33 21.15
N ASN A 335 10.26 -11.53 20.12
CA ASN A 335 11.24 -10.44 20.15
C ASN A 335 10.73 -9.25 19.31
N ILE A 336 10.72 -8.06 19.89
CA ILE A 336 10.19 -6.84 19.29
C ILE A 336 11.19 -6.18 18.31
N GLU A 337 12.49 -6.44 18.46
CA GLU A 337 13.55 -5.76 17.72
C GLU A 337 13.79 -6.34 16.32
N VAL A 338 13.47 -7.62 16.12
CA VAL A 338 13.69 -8.30 14.84
C VAL A 338 12.46 -9.13 14.50
N PHE A 339 11.81 -8.81 13.40
CA PHE A 339 10.77 -9.64 12.78
C PHE A 339 11.42 -10.89 12.13
N ASP A 340 12.07 -11.72 12.95
CA ASP A 340 12.88 -12.83 12.48
C ASP A 340 12.00 -13.86 11.78
N LYS A 341 11.98 -13.83 10.44
CA LYS A 341 11.24 -14.74 9.56
C LYS A 341 9.70 -14.66 9.68
N LYS A 342 9.17 -13.56 10.22
CA LYS A 342 7.74 -13.23 10.16
C LYS A 342 7.56 -11.77 9.80
N GLU A 343 6.60 -11.50 8.95
CA GLU A 343 6.13 -10.15 8.69
C GLU A 343 4.93 -9.87 9.60
N ILE A 344 5.04 -8.85 10.45
CA ILE A 344 3.95 -8.41 11.31
C ILE A 344 3.56 -7.00 10.89
N GLY A 345 2.39 -6.87 10.30
CA GLY A 345 1.82 -5.60 9.88
C GLY A 345 0.72 -5.13 10.82
N LEU A 346 0.80 -3.87 11.26
CA LEU A 346 -0.30 -3.19 11.92
C LEU A 346 -1.25 -2.70 10.81
N VAL A 347 -2.44 -3.28 10.73
CA VAL A 347 -3.32 -3.09 9.57
C VAL A 347 -4.31 -1.96 9.78
N ASP A 348 -4.99 -1.96 10.91
CA ASP A 348 -6.00 -0.94 11.21
C ASP A 348 -6.28 -0.87 12.72
N LEU A 349 -6.60 0.31 13.22
CA LEU A 349 -6.88 0.59 14.63
C LEU A 349 -8.25 1.23 14.78
N SER A 350 -9.08 0.75 15.71
CA SER A 350 -10.33 1.41 16.05
C SER A 350 -10.08 2.80 16.66
N LYS A 351 -10.95 3.76 16.34
CA LYS A 351 -10.82 5.15 16.83
C LYS A 351 -10.85 5.28 18.35
N ASN A 352 -11.54 4.37 19.03
CA ASN A 352 -11.57 4.28 20.49
C ASN A 352 -10.33 3.59 21.09
N ARG A 353 -9.36 3.20 20.23
CA ARG A 353 -8.06 2.61 20.61
C ARG A 353 -8.18 1.36 21.47
N ASP A 354 -9.21 0.56 21.29
CA ASP A 354 -9.41 -0.68 22.05
C ASP A 354 -9.19 -1.96 21.22
N LYS A 355 -9.19 -1.84 19.89
CA LYS A 355 -9.04 -2.97 18.99
C LYS A 355 -8.09 -2.66 17.84
N LEU A 356 -7.17 -3.57 17.60
CA LEU A 356 -6.16 -3.50 16.55
C LEU A 356 -6.26 -4.70 15.62
N ILE A 357 -6.21 -4.50 14.33
CA ILE A 357 -6.04 -5.58 13.34
C ILE A 357 -4.55 -5.74 13.04
N ILE A 358 -4.07 -6.96 13.18
CA ILE A 358 -2.70 -7.36 12.91
C ILE A 358 -2.70 -8.39 11.78
N ALA A 359 -1.81 -8.22 10.81
CA ALA A 359 -1.47 -9.23 9.82
C ALA A 359 -0.16 -9.91 10.19
N VAL A 360 -0.12 -11.22 10.13
CA VAL A 360 1.09 -12.01 10.38
C VAL A 360 1.26 -12.98 9.22
N GLY A 361 2.41 -12.93 8.59
CA GLY A 361 2.80 -13.81 7.49
C GLY A 361 4.29 -14.13 7.52
N ASP A 362 4.72 -14.96 6.59
CA ASP A 362 6.13 -15.18 6.28
C ASP A 362 6.27 -15.44 4.76
N SER A 363 7.47 -15.76 4.30
CA SER A 363 7.69 -16.01 2.88
C SER A 363 7.14 -17.36 2.38
N ALA A 364 6.77 -18.28 3.26
CA ALA A 364 6.26 -19.61 2.93
C ALA A 364 4.79 -19.81 3.33
N SER A 365 4.14 -18.79 3.88
CA SER A 365 2.72 -18.83 4.23
C SER A 365 2.03 -17.50 3.99
N SER A 366 0.80 -17.55 3.50
CA SER A 366 0.03 -16.34 3.27
C SER A 366 -0.36 -15.65 4.58
N SER A 367 -0.51 -14.32 4.54
CA SER A 367 -0.82 -13.51 5.72
C SER A 367 -2.11 -13.95 6.39
N LYS A 368 -2.06 -14.12 7.71
CA LYS A 368 -3.19 -14.38 8.62
C LYS A 368 -3.54 -13.10 9.36
N TYR A 369 -4.82 -12.78 9.41
CA TYR A 369 -5.30 -11.58 10.10
C TYR A 369 -5.85 -11.94 11.47
N TYR A 370 -5.55 -11.09 12.44
CA TYR A 370 -5.96 -11.24 13.82
C TYR A 370 -6.57 -9.94 14.35
N LEU A 371 -7.59 -10.06 15.17
CA LEU A 371 -8.10 -8.97 16.00
C LEU A 371 -7.46 -9.07 17.38
N TYR A 372 -6.81 -8.00 17.79
CA TYR A 372 -6.26 -7.87 19.12
C TYR A 372 -7.11 -6.88 19.94
N ASP A 373 -7.70 -7.35 21.02
CA ASP A 373 -8.39 -6.50 22.00
C ASP A 373 -7.35 -5.96 22.99
N LEU A 374 -7.00 -4.69 22.83
CA LEU A 374 -5.95 -4.02 23.61
C LEU A 374 -6.31 -3.87 25.09
N LYS A 375 -7.62 -3.83 25.44
CA LYS A 375 -8.08 -3.73 26.83
C LYS A 375 -8.08 -5.07 27.54
N LYS A 376 -8.48 -6.13 26.81
CA LYS A 376 -8.57 -7.48 27.38
C LYS A 376 -7.25 -8.26 27.22
N ASN A 377 -6.30 -7.74 26.45
CA ASN A 377 -5.07 -8.45 26.05
C ASN A 377 -5.37 -9.83 25.44
N GLN A 378 -6.28 -9.86 24.47
CA GLN A 378 -6.77 -11.08 23.83
C GLN A 378 -6.62 -11.02 22.32
N VAL A 379 -6.17 -12.11 21.74
CA VAL A 379 -6.05 -12.31 20.29
C VAL A 379 -7.16 -13.21 19.79
N LYS A 380 -7.78 -12.83 18.68
CA LYS A 380 -8.73 -13.65 17.95
C LYS A 380 -8.28 -13.77 16.50
N TYR A 381 -8.17 -15.01 16.00
CA TYR A 381 -7.97 -15.26 14.56
C TYR A 381 -9.18 -14.79 13.77
N LEU A 382 -8.96 -14.11 12.65
CA LEU A 382 -10.01 -13.64 11.74
C LEU A 382 -10.10 -14.49 10.48
N LEU A 383 -9.04 -14.49 9.68
CA LEU A 383 -9.00 -15.15 8.37
C LEU A 383 -7.56 -15.21 7.84
N THR A 384 -7.37 -16.01 6.79
CA THR A 384 -6.14 -16.13 6.01
C THR A 384 -6.35 -15.50 4.63
N MET A 385 -5.39 -14.76 4.11
CA MET A 385 -5.48 -14.04 2.83
C MET A 385 -5.77 -15.00 1.65
N TRP A 386 -5.04 -16.12 1.58
CA TRP A 386 -5.25 -17.22 0.64
C TRP A 386 -5.48 -18.53 1.41
N PRO A 387 -6.69 -18.79 1.92
CA PRO A 387 -6.93 -20.00 2.72
C PRO A 387 -6.71 -21.29 1.92
N GLU A 388 -6.86 -21.23 0.60
CA GLU A 388 -6.69 -22.37 -0.30
C GLU A 388 -5.24 -22.80 -0.54
N ILE A 389 -4.26 -21.96 -0.17
CA ILE A 389 -2.83 -22.24 -0.35
C ILE A 389 -2.03 -22.25 0.96
N ASP A 390 -2.70 -22.13 2.08
CA ASP A 390 -2.08 -22.26 3.39
C ASP A 390 -1.64 -23.71 3.64
N ASP A 391 -0.54 -23.89 4.39
CA ASP A 391 0.03 -25.19 4.78
C ASP A 391 0.51 -26.10 3.62
N GLN A 392 1.01 -25.52 2.53
CA GLN A 392 1.48 -26.29 1.37
C GLN A 392 2.92 -26.83 1.47
N GLY A 393 3.63 -26.62 2.57
CA GLY A 393 5.05 -27.01 2.71
C GLY A 393 5.92 -26.30 1.69
N LEU A 394 5.85 -25.00 1.66
CA LEU A 394 6.59 -24.14 0.75
C LEU A 394 8.00 -23.85 1.26
N GLU A 395 8.93 -23.59 0.35
CA GLU A 395 10.29 -23.22 0.72
C GLU A 395 10.35 -21.76 1.18
N HIS A 396 11.19 -21.48 2.17
CA HIS A 396 11.35 -20.13 2.67
C HIS A 396 12.30 -19.31 1.79
N GLU A 397 11.91 -18.07 1.52
CA GLU A 397 12.76 -17.07 0.88
C GLU A 397 13.79 -16.55 1.88
N VAL A 398 15.05 -16.40 1.43
CA VAL A 398 16.16 -15.92 2.25
C VAL A 398 16.77 -14.68 1.62
N PRO A 399 16.93 -13.56 2.34
CA PRO A 399 17.63 -12.40 1.83
C PRO A 399 19.12 -12.67 1.71
N PHE A 400 19.74 -12.13 0.67
CA PHE A 400 21.18 -12.18 0.45
C PHE A 400 21.71 -10.81 -0.01
N ASN A 401 23.02 -10.64 0.06
CA ASN A 401 23.71 -9.53 -0.57
C ASN A 401 25.11 -9.96 -1.06
N PHE A 402 25.64 -9.24 -2.02
CA PHE A 402 27.00 -9.41 -2.50
C PHE A 402 27.55 -8.08 -3.03
N ILE A 403 28.87 -7.99 -3.13
CA ILE A 403 29.55 -6.86 -3.76
C ILE A 403 29.77 -7.19 -5.24
N ASN A 404 29.26 -6.35 -6.14
CA ASN A 404 29.44 -6.51 -7.57
C ASN A 404 30.87 -6.08 -8.02
N SER A 405 31.17 -6.19 -9.33
CA SER A 405 32.46 -5.80 -9.91
C SER A 405 32.81 -4.32 -9.71
N ASP A 406 31.79 -3.47 -9.53
CA ASP A 406 31.97 -2.03 -9.36
C ASP A 406 32.11 -1.61 -7.88
N GLY A 407 32.13 -2.59 -6.97
CA GLY A 407 32.20 -2.35 -5.52
C GLY A 407 30.86 -1.99 -4.88
N VAL A 408 29.75 -2.08 -5.58
CA VAL A 408 28.42 -1.76 -5.10
C VAL A 408 27.79 -2.98 -4.43
N LYS A 409 27.21 -2.80 -3.23
CA LYS A 409 26.47 -3.83 -2.51
C LYS A 409 25.10 -4.04 -3.16
N ILE A 410 24.87 -5.19 -3.72
CA ILE A 410 23.62 -5.61 -4.36
C ILE A 410 22.86 -6.49 -3.37
N HIS A 411 21.55 -6.29 -3.30
CA HIS A 411 20.64 -7.01 -2.42
C HIS A 411 19.67 -7.86 -3.23
N GLY A 412 19.12 -8.89 -2.61
CA GLY A 412 18.11 -9.72 -3.25
C GLY A 412 17.55 -10.78 -2.33
N TYR A 413 16.76 -11.67 -2.91
CA TYR A 413 16.08 -12.75 -2.22
C TYR A 413 16.24 -14.03 -3.03
N TYR A 414 16.51 -15.12 -2.32
CA TYR A 414 16.69 -16.45 -2.88
C TYR A 414 15.68 -17.41 -2.27
N THR A 415 14.94 -18.10 -3.11
CA THR A 415 14.06 -19.21 -2.71
C THR A 415 14.62 -20.50 -3.32
N PRO A 416 14.94 -21.53 -2.50
CA PRO A 416 15.44 -22.79 -3.02
C PRO A 416 14.39 -23.51 -3.89
N ALA A 417 14.84 -24.40 -4.74
CA ALA A 417 13.96 -25.36 -5.38
C ALA A 417 13.40 -26.34 -4.35
N LYS A 418 12.19 -26.82 -4.56
CA LYS A 418 11.56 -27.79 -3.66
C LYS A 418 12.49 -28.97 -3.34
N ASN A 419 12.65 -29.25 -2.04
CA ASN A 419 13.51 -30.34 -1.54
C ASN A 419 14.97 -30.23 -1.96
N GLN A 420 15.46 -29.05 -2.36
CA GLN A 420 16.86 -28.85 -2.70
C GLN A 420 17.75 -29.10 -1.47
N GLN A 421 18.74 -29.98 -1.60
CA GLN A 421 19.76 -30.17 -0.58
C GLN A 421 20.84 -29.10 -0.70
N GLU A 422 21.53 -28.75 0.39
CA GLU A 422 22.55 -27.69 0.44
C GLU A 422 23.70 -27.89 -0.57
N ASP A 423 24.05 -29.14 -0.92
CA ASP A 423 25.11 -29.50 -1.83
C ASP A 423 24.65 -29.76 -3.26
N GLN A 424 23.35 -29.58 -3.55
CA GLN A 424 22.77 -29.82 -4.87
C GLN A 424 22.51 -28.50 -5.60
N SER A 425 22.91 -28.47 -6.88
CA SER A 425 22.52 -27.38 -7.79
C SER A 425 21.15 -27.65 -8.37
N ALA A 426 20.31 -26.62 -8.44
CA ALA A 426 19.04 -26.62 -9.17
C ALA A 426 19.10 -25.63 -10.33
N PRO A 427 18.34 -25.85 -11.41
CA PRO A 427 18.13 -24.79 -12.39
C PRO A 427 17.50 -23.57 -11.72
N MET A 428 17.86 -22.37 -12.17
CA MET A 428 17.45 -21.13 -11.50
C MET A 428 16.70 -20.20 -12.45
N ILE A 429 15.65 -19.60 -11.94
CA ILE A 429 14.90 -18.52 -12.59
C ILE A 429 15.25 -17.21 -11.90
N VAL A 430 15.59 -16.18 -12.69
CA VAL A 430 15.82 -14.82 -12.18
C VAL A 430 14.61 -13.97 -12.54
N ILE A 431 13.98 -13.38 -11.54
CA ILE A 431 12.79 -12.51 -11.67
C ILE A 431 13.18 -11.10 -11.24
N PRO A 432 13.55 -10.20 -12.17
CA PRO A 432 13.78 -8.80 -11.84
C PRO A 432 12.45 -8.07 -11.69
N HIS A 433 12.33 -7.22 -10.67
CA HIS A 433 11.18 -6.32 -10.53
C HIS A 433 11.14 -5.29 -11.67
N GLY A 434 9.95 -4.76 -11.93
CA GLY A 434 9.75 -3.65 -12.86
C GLY A 434 10.19 -2.30 -12.28
N GLY A 435 10.12 -1.25 -13.10
CA GLY A 435 10.43 0.10 -12.63
C GLY A 435 11.32 0.89 -13.58
N PRO A 436 12.57 1.27 -13.26
CA PRO A 436 13.49 0.69 -12.28
C PRO A 436 13.29 1.09 -10.81
N HIS A 437 12.67 2.26 -10.56
CA HIS A 437 12.47 2.80 -9.21
C HIS A 437 11.34 2.05 -8.45
N ALA A 438 11.60 0.77 -8.19
CA ALA A 438 10.80 -0.14 -7.38
C ALA A 438 11.74 -0.99 -6.54
N ARG A 439 11.26 -2.00 -5.86
CA ARG A 439 12.07 -3.02 -5.19
C ARG A 439 11.28 -4.29 -4.95
N ASP A 440 11.99 -5.40 -4.85
CA ASP A 440 11.49 -6.61 -4.20
C ASP A 440 11.65 -6.49 -2.68
N SER A 441 10.72 -7.06 -1.96
CA SER A 441 10.73 -7.18 -0.50
C SER A 441 10.52 -8.65 -0.11
N TRP A 442 11.02 -9.02 1.06
CA TRP A 442 10.76 -10.32 1.63
C TRP A 442 9.28 -10.50 1.95
N GLY A 443 8.75 -11.68 1.69
CA GLY A 443 7.36 -12.00 1.96
C GLY A 443 6.80 -13.07 1.05
N PHE A 444 5.53 -13.42 1.24
CA PHE A 444 4.84 -14.42 0.46
C PHE A 444 4.56 -13.93 -0.97
N ASP A 445 5.08 -14.66 -1.93
CA ASP A 445 4.91 -14.40 -3.36
C ASP A 445 4.49 -15.68 -4.09
N PRO A 446 3.22 -15.78 -4.54
CA PRO A 446 2.71 -16.98 -5.21
C PRO A 446 3.50 -17.40 -6.44
N ASP A 447 3.97 -16.45 -7.27
CA ASP A 447 4.71 -16.75 -8.49
C ASP A 447 6.05 -17.43 -8.17
N THR A 448 6.75 -16.93 -7.15
CA THR A 448 7.98 -17.55 -6.65
C THR A 448 7.76 -19.00 -6.26
N HIS A 449 6.63 -19.30 -5.59
CA HIS A 449 6.33 -20.66 -5.15
C HIS A 449 5.94 -21.60 -6.30
N ILE A 450 5.29 -21.11 -7.35
CA ILE A 450 5.02 -21.92 -8.56
C ILE A 450 6.34 -22.45 -9.11
N PHE A 451 7.33 -21.61 -9.29
CA PHE A 451 8.63 -22.03 -9.83
C PHE A 451 9.44 -22.89 -8.85
N SER A 452 9.43 -22.53 -7.56
CA SER A 452 10.13 -23.31 -6.54
C SER A 452 9.58 -24.75 -6.47
N GLN A 453 8.26 -24.91 -6.45
CA GLN A 453 7.60 -26.22 -6.45
C GLN A 453 7.82 -27.00 -7.75
N ALA A 454 8.04 -26.31 -8.88
CA ALA A 454 8.42 -26.89 -10.16
C ALA A 454 9.89 -27.34 -10.24
N GLY A 455 10.66 -27.21 -9.16
CA GLY A 455 12.06 -27.64 -9.06
C GLY A 455 13.09 -26.61 -9.53
N TYR A 456 12.71 -25.34 -9.62
CA TYR A 456 13.62 -24.24 -9.92
C TYR A 456 13.95 -23.44 -8.66
N ALA A 457 15.20 -23.10 -8.43
CA ALA A 457 15.52 -22.04 -7.52
C ALA A 457 15.06 -20.69 -8.09
N VAL A 458 14.64 -19.76 -7.25
CA VAL A 458 14.19 -18.43 -7.69
C VAL A 458 15.06 -17.35 -7.08
N LEU A 459 15.50 -16.42 -7.92
CA LEU A 459 16.33 -15.28 -7.52
C LEU A 459 15.63 -13.98 -7.90
N LYS A 460 15.35 -13.15 -6.90
CA LYS A 460 14.90 -11.76 -7.05
C LYS A 460 16.04 -10.82 -6.67
N VAL A 461 16.36 -9.84 -7.50
CA VAL A 461 17.54 -8.97 -7.32
C VAL A 461 17.13 -7.51 -7.31
N ASN A 462 17.41 -6.81 -6.21
CA ASN A 462 17.34 -5.36 -6.13
C ASN A 462 18.62 -4.77 -6.75
N PHE A 463 18.54 -4.52 -8.04
CA PHE A 463 19.65 -3.95 -8.83
C PHE A 463 19.76 -2.43 -8.63
N ARG A 464 20.84 -1.81 -9.10
CA ARG A 464 20.97 -0.33 -9.12
C ARG A 464 19.75 0.28 -9.81
N GLY A 465 19.14 1.27 -9.20
CA GLY A 465 17.83 1.81 -9.57
C GLY A 465 16.72 1.42 -8.60
N SER A 466 16.90 0.36 -7.81
CA SER A 466 15.91 -0.04 -6.79
C SER A 466 15.87 0.97 -5.64
N THR A 467 14.67 1.17 -5.08
CA THR A 467 14.42 2.08 -3.95
C THR A 467 14.75 1.43 -2.60
N GLY A 468 14.90 2.26 -1.56
CA GLY A 468 15.08 1.79 -0.19
C GLY A 468 16.55 1.66 0.28
N TYR A 469 17.50 1.98 -0.60
CA TYR A 469 18.94 1.89 -0.36
C TYR A 469 19.65 3.25 -0.54
N GLY A 470 18.89 4.33 -0.46
CA GLY A 470 19.35 5.68 -0.65
C GLY A 470 19.40 6.14 -2.11
N LYS A 471 19.48 7.48 -2.28
CA LYS A 471 19.42 8.12 -3.61
C LYS A 471 20.55 7.70 -4.55
N GLU A 472 21.78 7.53 -4.04
CA GLU A 472 22.92 7.12 -4.85
C GLU A 472 22.72 5.73 -5.48
N PHE A 473 22.06 4.82 -4.78
CA PHE A 473 21.69 3.49 -5.32
C PHE A 473 20.52 3.59 -6.28
N THR A 474 19.52 4.40 -5.95
CA THR A 474 18.31 4.61 -6.77
C THR A 474 18.65 5.30 -8.09
N ASP A 475 19.55 6.28 -8.08
CA ASP A 475 19.96 7.02 -9.29
C ASP A 475 21.17 6.40 -10.01
N GLY A 476 21.77 5.35 -9.45
CA GLY A 476 22.98 4.69 -9.97
C GLY A 476 22.82 3.92 -11.29
N ILE A 477 21.71 4.11 -12.00
CA ILE A 477 21.44 3.57 -13.35
C ILE A 477 21.82 4.54 -14.48
N TRP A 478 22.12 5.81 -14.17
CA TRP A 478 22.42 6.88 -15.12
C TRP A 478 23.93 7.11 -15.28
#